data_20051909e2094018ed9851bc27d25f05
#
_entry.id   20051909e2094018ed9851bc27d25f05
#
_cell.length_a   1.000
_cell.length_b   1.000
_cell.length_c   1.000
_cell.angle_alpha   90.00
_cell.angle_beta   90.00
_cell.angle_gamma   90.00
#
_symmetry.space_group_name_H-M   'P 1'
#
loop_
_entity.id
_entity.type
_entity.pdbx_description
1 polymer ?
#
loop_
_entity_poly.entity_id
_entity_poly.type
_entity_poly.pdbx_seq_one_letter_code
_entity_poly.pdbx_strand_id
1 'polypeptide(L)'
;MRQPLLSEISRRRKLDLLLKHLRPGSSVLEVGAGSGWFTARLREKGYNVKTADIVPPADFVGDINGWRRWGIPAGSFDAVVALEVIEHVDCLAALRALCRPGGLILLSSPHPDWDWVMKILEAVRLTQKRTSAHGNLTDFALIELPAVVRRRPLFIHQVALFRNG
;
A
#
# COMPACT_ATOMS: atom_id res chain seq x y z
N MET A 1 -2.81 -15.73 -16.08
CA MET A 1 -3.64 -16.23 -14.94
C MET A 1 -4.70 -15.18 -14.62
N ARG A 2 -6.02 -15.54 -14.63
CA ARG A 2 -7.08 -14.61 -14.22
C ARG A 2 -6.99 -14.41 -12.71
N GLN A 3 -6.86 -13.18 -12.25
CA GLN A 3 -6.87 -12.86 -10.83
C GLN A 3 -8.28 -13.09 -10.25
N PRO A 4 -8.41 -13.51 -8.97
CA PRO A 4 -9.72 -13.70 -8.34
C PRO A 4 -10.52 -12.39 -8.35
N LEU A 5 -11.79 -12.44 -8.71
CA LEU A 5 -12.70 -11.29 -8.80
C LEU A 5 -12.73 -10.42 -7.54
N LEU A 6 -12.68 -11.04 -6.36
CA LEU A 6 -12.66 -10.34 -5.07
C LEU A 6 -11.42 -9.47 -4.89
N SER A 7 -10.27 -9.90 -5.42
CA SER A 7 -9.03 -9.13 -5.33
C SER A 7 -9.09 -7.89 -6.22
N GLU A 8 -9.71 -7.97 -7.40
CA GLU A 8 -9.89 -6.84 -8.29
C GLU A 8 -10.84 -5.80 -7.70
N ILE A 9 -11.97 -6.22 -7.14
CA ILE A 9 -12.93 -5.33 -6.46
C ILE A 9 -12.24 -4.60 -5.30
N SER A 10 -11.46 -5.33 -4.49
CA SER A 10 -10.72 -4.72 -3.38
C SER A 10 -9.72 -3.67 -3.86
N ARG A 11 -8.94 -3.96 -4.91
CA ARG A 11 -7.98 -3.03 -5.50
C ARG A 11 -8.66 -1.77 -6.07
N ARG A 12 -9.78 -1.94 -6.78
CA ARG A 12 -10.56 -0.80 -7.30
C ARG A 12 -11.06 0.11 -6.17
N ARG A 13 -11.59 -0.46 -5.09
CA ARG A 13 -12.04 0.31 -3.92
C ARG A 13 -10.91 1.09 -3.25
N LYS A 14 -9.71 0.52 -3.17
CA LYS A 14 -8.52 1.22 -2.64
C LYS A 14 -8.10 2.36 -3.57
N LEU A 15 -8.12 2.13 -4.88
CA LEU A 15 -7.85 3.16 -5.88
C LEU A 15 -8.86 4.31 -5.80
N ASP A 16 -10.15 4.01 -5.80
CA ASP A 16 -11.22 5.02 -5.71
C ASP A 16 -11.12 5.82 -4.41
N LEU A 17 -10.73 5.17 -3.29
CA LEU A 17 -10.50 5.86 -2.03
C LEU A 17 -9.38 6.91 -2.16
N LEU A 18 -8.25 6.55 -2.76
CA LEU A 18 -7.14 7.48 -2.99
C LEU A 18 -7.56 8.64 -3.90
N LEU A 19 -8.19 8.33 -5.03
CA LEU A 19 -8.57 9.29 -6.06
C LEU A 19 -9.56 10.36 -5.57
N LYS A 20 -10.41 10.04 -4.61
CA LYS A 20 -11.34 11.00 -3.99
C LYS A 20 -10.63 12.12 -3.21
N HIS A 21 -9.40 11.90 -2.79
CA HIS A 21 -8.66 12.81 -1.93
C HIS A 21 -7.37 13.34 -2.57
N LEU A 22 -6.94 12.75 -3.70
CA LEU A 22 -5.72 13.12 -4.40
C LEU A 22 -6.05 14.00 -5.61
N ARG A 23 -5.32 15.11 -5.76
CA ARG A 23 -5.47 16.02 -6.90
C ARG A 23 -4.98 15.35 -8.19
N PRO A 24 -5.64 15.59 -9.34
CA PRO A 24 -5.12 15.12 -10.63
C PRO A 24 -3.70 15.61 -10.88
N GLY A 25 -2.88 14.77 -11.52
CA GLY A 25 -1.48 15.10 -11.83
C GLY A 25 -0.50 14.98 -10.66
N SER A 26 -0.97 14.65 -9.45
CA SER A 26 -0.10 14.48 -8.27
C SER A 26 0.99 13.42 -8.49
N SER A 27 2.11 13.60 -7.77
CA SER A 27 3.20 12.62 -7.69
C SER A 27 2.86 11.52 -6.66
N VAL A 28 2.99 10.27 -7.08
CA VAL A 28 2.67 9.09 -6.24
C VAL A 28 3.86 8.14 -6.21
N LEU A 29 4.20 7.65 -5.03
CA LEU A 29 5.09 6.49 -4.87
C LEU A 29 4.26 5.27 -4.49
N GLU A 30 4.32 4.22 -5.29
CA GLU A 30 3.79 2.90 -4.91
C GLU A 30 4.93 2.03 -4.41
N VAL A 31 4.83 1.57 -3.16
CA VAL A 31 5.78 0.66 -2.51
C VAL A 31 5.21 -0.74 -2.53
N GLY A 32 5.98 -1.72 -3.00
CA GLY A 32 5.51 -3.08 -3.22
C GLY A 32 4.58 -3.17 -4.42
N ALA A 33 5.00 -2.63 -5.58
CA ALA A 33 4.16 -2.54 -6.77
C ALA A 33 3.72 -3.89 -7.35
N GLY A 34 4.46 -4.95 -7.09
CA GLY A 34 4.16 -6.31 -7.50
C GLY A 34 3.79 -6.41 -8.99
N SER A 35 2.53 -6.74 -9.30
CA SER A 35 2.06 -6.85 -10.69
C SER A 35 1.95 -5.52 -11.45
N GLY A 36 2.15 -4.37 -10.79
CA GLY A 36 2.02 -3.03 -11.38
C GLY A 36 0.59 -2.61 -11.74
N TRP A 37 -0.43 -3.36 -11.29
CA TRP A 37 -1.82 -3.05 -11.63
C TRP A 37 -2.24 -1.66 -11.13
N PHE A 38 -1.91 -1.34 -9.89
CA PHE A 38 -2.31 -0.07 -9.26
C PHE A 38 -1.58 1.11 -9.91
N THR A 39 -0.27 0.98 -10.14
CA THR A 39 0.55 1.92 -10.91
C THR A 39 -0.02 2.18 -12.30
N ALA A 40 -0.37 1.11 -13.05
CA ALA A 40 -0.93 1.26 -14.39
C ALA A 40 -2.22 2.07 -14.37
N ARG A 41 -3.13 1.79 -13.44
CA ARG A 41 -4.41 2.53 -13.31
C ARG A 41 -4.22 3.98 -12.91
N LEU A 42 -3.26 4.29 -12.05
CA LEU A 42 -2.94 5.68 -11.71
C LEU A 42 -2.35 6.43 -12.92
N ARG A 43 -1.42 5.81 -13.65
CA ARG A 43 -0.82 6.40 -14.85
C ARG A 43 -1.86 6.67 -15.95
N GLU A 44 -2.78 5.73 -16.20
CA GLU A 44 -3.92 5.90 -17.13
C GLU A 44 -4.80 7.11 -16.77
N LYS A 45 -4.84 7.49 -15.49
CA LYS A 45 -5.59 8.65 -14.98
C LYS A 45 -4.75 9.94 -14.89
N GLY A 46 -3.53 9.93 -15.45
CA GLY A 46 -2.69 11.12 -15.54
C GLY A 46 -1.88 11.44 -14.28
N TYR A 47 -1.69 10.48 -13.36
CA TYR A 47 -0.81 10.67 -12.19
C TYR A 47 0.65 10.34 -12.53
N ASN A 48 1.58 11.07 -11.89
CA ASN A 48 3.01 10.82 -11.99
C ASN A 48 3.42 9.74 -10.98
N VAL A 49 3.52 8.48 -11.43
CA VAL A 49 3.76 7.35 -10.52
C VAL A 49 5.16 6.82 -10.66
N LYS A 50 5.85 6.73 -9.53
CA LYS A 50 7.09 5.98 -9.33
C LYS A 50 6.81 4.75 -8.48
N THR A 51 7.61 3.70 -8.68
CA THR A 51 7.49 2.42 -7.98
C THR A 51 8.75 2.11 -7.19
N ALA A 52 8.59 1.54 -6.01
CA ALA A 52 9.66 0.97 -5.20
C ALA A 52 9.31 -0.48 -4.86
N ASP A 53 10.23 -1.39 -5.08
CA ASP A 53 10.06 -2.82 -4.77
C ASP A 53 11.40 -3.47 -4.44
N ILE A 54 11.40 -4.58 -3.70
CA ILE A 54 12.62 -5.36 -3.44
C ILE A 54 13.06 -6.14 -4.67
N VAL A 55 12.15 -6.36 -5.63
CA VAL A 55 12.38 -7.09 -6.89
C VAL A 55 12.07 -6.21 -8.11
N PRO A 56 12.88 -6.30 -9.19
CA PRO A 56 12.54 -5.65 -10.45
C PRO A 56 11.30 -6.31 -11.12
N PRO A 57 10.57 -5.58 -11.99
CA PRO A 57 10.86 -4.20 -12.39
C PRO A 57 10.26 -3.16 -11.43
N ALA A 58 11.07 -2.19 -11.01
CA ALA A 58 10.64 -1.01 -10.26
C ALA A 58 11.53 0.17 -10.62
N ASP A 59 11.04 1.41 -10.43
CA ASP A 59 11.87 2.61 -10.60
C ASP A 59 12.99 2.64 -9.55
N PHE A 60 12.71 2.15 -8.33
CA PHE A 60 13.65 2.04 -7.22
C PHE A 60 13.64 0.60 -6.70
N VAL A 61 14.74 -0.11 -6.87
CA VAL A 61 14.88 -1.50 -6.43
C VAL A 61 15.65 -1.55 -5.11
N GLY A 62 15.08 -2.23 -4.10
CA GLY A 62 15.69 -2.44 -2.80
C GLY A 62 14.75 -2.22 -1.62
N ASP A 63 15.29 -2.34 -0.41
CA ASP A 63 14.56 -2.09 0.83
C ASP A 63 14.17 -0.60 0.94
N ILE A 64 12.88 -0.35 1.15
CA ILE A 64 12.32 0.98 1.31
C ILE A 64 12.96 1.77 2.47
N ASN A 65 13.41 1.10 3.52
CA ASN A 65 14.11 1.75 4.63
C ASN A 65 15.48 2.33 4.22
N GLY A 66 16.04 1.83 3.11
CA GLY A 66 17.25 2.35 2.47
C GLY A 66 17.01 3.46 1.45
N TRP A 67 15.84 4.05 1.36
CA TRP A 67 15.39 5.00 0.34
C TRP A 67 16.35 6.16 0.07
N ARG A 68 17.12 6.60 1.08
CA ARG A 68 18.11 7.67 0.92
C ARG A 68 19.18 7.36 -0.13
N ARG A 69 19.47 6.07 -0.35
CA ARG A 69 20.41 5.61 -1.39
C ARG A 69 19.90 5.83 -2.81
N TRP A 70 18.61 6.04 -2.97
CA TRP A 70 17.99 6.33 -4.28
C TRP A 70 18.12 7.79 -4.69
N GLY A 71 18.69 8.67 -3.83
CA GLY A 71 18.85 10.09 -4.10
C GLY A 71 17.55 10.89 -4.14
N ILE A 72 16.46 10.31 -3.59
CA ILE A 72 15.15 10.97 -3.54
C ILE A 72 15.12 11.93 -2.35
N PRO A 73 14.78 13.22 -2.54
CA PRO A 73 14.56 14.13 -1.42
C PRO A 73 13.38 13.68 -0.54
N ALA A 74 13.46 13.97 0.76
CA ALA A 74 12.31 13.80 1.63
C ALA A 74 11.13 14.66 1.16
N GLY A 75 9.90 14.19 1.35
CA GLY A 75 8.69 14.92 0.95
C GLY A 75 8.47 15.03 -0.57
N SER A 76 9.07 14.16 -1.38
CA SER A 76 9.01 14.22 -2.86
C SER A 76 7.65 13.82 -3.42
N PHE A 77 6.79 13.15 -2.66
CA PHE A 77 5.54 12.61 -3.18
C PHE A 77 4.31 13.22 -2.50
N ASP A 78 3.29 13.56 -3.30
CA ASP A 78 1.98 14.00 -2.80
C ASP A 78 1.24 12.86 -2.11
N ALA A 79 1.45 11.63 -2.58
CA ALA A 79 0.94 10.45 -1.94
C ALA A 79 1.95 9.30 -1.96
N VAL A 80 1.93 8.49 -0.90
CA VAL A 80 2.67 7.22 -0.81
C VAL A 80 1.67 6.10 -0.57
N VAL A 81 1.78 5.03 -1.34
CA VAL A 81 0.87 3.89 -1.31
C VAL A 81 1.65 2.63 -0.97
N ALA A 82 1.22 1.89 0.04
CA ALA A 82 1.79 0.60 0.40
C ALA A 82 0.64 -0.39 0.66
N LEU A 83 0.39 -1.27 -0.32
CA LEU A 83 -0.70 -2.25 -0.27
C LEU A 83 -0.13 -3.62 0.00
N GLU A 84 -0.49 -4.21 1.16
CA GLU A 84 0.00 -5.52 1.60
C GLU A 84 1.54 -5.55 1.73
N VAL A 85 2.13 -4.50 2.32
CA VAL A 85 3.58 -4.35 2.50
C VAL A 85 3.97 -4.26 3.98
N ILE A 86 3.22 -3.47 4.76
CA ILE A 86 3.58 -3.13 6.14
C ILE A 86 3.62 -4.36 7.08
N GLU A 87 2.94 -5.44 6.72
CA GLU A 87 3.00 -6.72 7.42
C GLU A 87 4.32 -7.48 7.24
N HIS A 88 5.07 -7.13 6.20
CA HIS A 88 6.35 -7.76 5.88
C HIS A 88 7.56 -6.97 6.36
N VAL A 89 7.42 -5.64 6.45
CA VAL A 89 8.51 -4.74 6.81
C VAL A 89 7.97 -3.54 7.58
N ASP A 90 8.62 -3.20 8.70
CA ASP A 90 8.34 -1.94 9.39
C ASP A 90 8.93 -0.78 8.57
N CYS A 91 8.07 -0.11 7.82
CA CYS A 91 8.47 0.94 6.87
C CYS A 91 7.74 2.27 7.08
N LEU A 92 6.89 2.39 8.11
CA LEU A 92 6.06 3.58 8.29
C LEU A 92 6.88 4.87 8.35
N ALA A 93 8.04 4.85 9.00
CA ALA A 93 8.94 6.01 9.06
C ALA A 93 9.46 6.42 7.67
N ALA A 94 9.80 5.45 6.81
CA ALA A 94 10.24 5.70 5.44
C ALA A 94 9.09 6.25 4.57
N LEU A 95 7.89 5.68 4.68
CA LEU A 95 6.70 6.16 3.95
C LEU A 95 6.39 7.61 4.32
N ARG A 96 6.44 7.95 5.62
CA ARG A 96 6.24 9.32 6.10
C ARG A 96 7.33 10.27 5.58
N ALA A 97 8.59 9.85 5.61
CA ALA A 97 9.69 10.68 5.15
C ALA A 97 9.60 11.00 3.66
N LEU A 98 9.14 10.06 2.83
CA LEU A 98 8.98 10.23 1.38
C LEU A 98 7.73 11.02 1.01
N CYS A 99 6.68 10.94 1.81
CA CYS A 99 5.45 11.69 1.64
C CYS A 99 5.64 13.14 2.13
N ARG A 100 5.24 14.13 1.35
CA ARG A 100 5.31 15.54 1.79
C ARG A 100 4.43 15.81 3.01
N PRO A 101 4.72 16.85 3.80
CA PRO A 101 3.79 17.31 4.84
C PRO A 101 2.41 17.61 4.25
N GLY A 102 1.35 17.17 4.92
CA GLY A 102 -0.02 17.27 4.43
C GLY A 102 -0.36 16.36 3.26
N GLY A 103 0.58 15.55 2.76
CA GLY A 103 0.35 14.52 1.73
C GLY A 103 -0.46 13.33 2.26
N LEU A 104 -0.71 12.36 1.41
CA LEU A 104 -1.55 11.20 1.71
C LEU A 104 -0.72 9.92 1.82
N ILE A 105 -1.04 9.07 2.78
CA ILE A 105 -0.46 7.74 2.92
C ILE A 105 -1.59 6.72 2.91
N LEU A 106 -1.65 5.90 1.84
CA LEU A 106 -2.63 4.81 1.71
C LEU A 106 -1.98 3.49 2.10
N LEU A 107 -2.52 2.86 3.12
CA LEU A 107 -2.07 1.56 3.61
C LEU A 107 -3.18 0.51 3.47
N SER A 108 -2.80 -0.73 3.19
CA SER A 108 -3.65 -1.89 3.43
C SER A 108 -2.82 -3.07 3.93
N SER A 109 -3.45 -3.90 4.75
CA SER A 109 -2.84 -5.10 5.34
C SER A 109 -3.95 -6.03 5.83
N PRO A 110 -3.71 -7.34 5.97
CA PRO A 110 -4.57 -8.21 6.75
C PRO A 110 -4.73 -7.67 8.17
N HIS A 111 -5.91 -7.88 8.77
CA HIS A 111 -6.11 -7.49 10.17
C HIS A 111 -5.49 -8.55 11.09
N PRO A 112 -4.75 -8.16 12.16
CA PRO A 112 -4.06 -9.10 13.05
C PRO A 112 -4.97 -10.21 13.60
N ASP A 113 -6.16 -9.86 14.06
CA ASP A 113 -7.10 -10.80 14.70
C ASP A 113 -7.64 -11.88 13.76
N TRP A 114 -7.53 -11.71 12.44
CA TRP A 114 -8.12 -12.57 11.43
C TRP A 114 -7.11 -13.32 10.56
N ASP A 115 -5.83 -13.29 10.93
CA ASP A 115 -4.77 -13.99 10.19
C ASP A 115 -5.03 -15.50 10.07
N TRP A 116 -5.61 -16.12 11.10
CA TRP A 116 -6.01 -17.53 11.08
C TRP A 116 -7.08 -17.85 10.04
N VAL A 117 -8.04 -16.93 9.82
CA VAL A 117 -9.08 -17.09 8.77
C VAL A 117 -8.43 -17.02 7.39
N MET A 118 -7.47 -16.11 7.19
CA MET A 118 -6.74 -16.01 5.93
C MET A 118 -5.99 -17.30 5.63
N LYS A 119 -5.36 -17.94 6.64
CA LYS A 119 -4.71 -19.24 6.49
C LYS A 119 -5.69 -20.34 6.03
N ILE A 120 -6.92 -20.35 6.56
CA ILE A 120 -7.94 -21.29 6.13
C ILE A 120 -8.38 -21.02 4.69
N LEU A 121 -8.65 -19.76 4.33
CA LEU A 121 -9.06 -19.37 2.97
C LEU A 121 -7.99 -19.69 1.92
N GLU A 122 -6.73 -19.55 2.28
CA GLU A 122 -5.59 -19.96 1.44
C GLU A 122 -5.54 -21.49 1.27
N ALA A 123 -5.75 -22.25 2.35
CA ALA A 123 -5.75 -23.72 2.32
C ALA A 123 -6.84 -24.26 1.39
N VAL A 124 -8.01 -23.61 1.33
CA VAL A 124 -9.13 -23.98 0.42
C VAL A 124 -9.04 -23.28 -0.95
N ARG A 125 -7.92 -22.62 -1.27
CA ARG A 125 -7.66 -21.94 -2.54
C ARG A 125 -8.66 -20.85 -2.95
N LEU A 126 -9.36 -20.26 -2.00
CA LEU A 126 -10.28 -19.15 -2.24
C LEU A 126 -9.55 -17.80 -2.34
N THR A 127 -8.33 -17.71 -1.84
CA THR A 127 -7.45 -16.53 -1.95
C THR A 127 -6.09 -16.92 -2.52
N GLN A 128 -5.31 -15.93 -2.94
CA GLN A 128 -3.97 -16.14 -3.46
C GLN A 128 -3.03 -16.59 -2.32
N LYS A 129 -2.20 -17.61 -2.58
CA LYS A 129 -1.23 -18.11 -1.61
C LYS A 129 -0.21 -17.01 -1.27
N ARG A 130 0.14 -16.90 0.01
CA ARG A 130 1.15 -15.95 0.51
C ARG A 130 2.52 -16.26 -0.06
N THR A 131 3.27 -15.23 -0.37
CA THR A 131 4.66 -15.34 -0.84
C THR A 131 5.67 -15.30 0.30
N SER A 132 5.27 -14.78 1.49
CA SER A 132 6.13 -14.66 2.67
C SER A 132 5.33 -14.70 3.98
N ALA A 133 6.00 -14.94 5.11
CA ALA A 133 5.40 -14.88 6.44
C ALA A 133 5.12 -13.43 6.87
N HIS A 134 3.98 -13.21 7.54
CA HIS A 134 3.64 -11.91 8.12
C HIS A 134 4.37 -11.79 9.48
N GLY A 135 5.38 -10.93 9.55
CA GLY A 135 6.15 -10.68 10.77
C GLY A 135 5.63 -9.52 11.61
N ASN A 136 4.97 -8.53 10.98
CA ASN A 136 4.62 -7.25 11.58
C ASN A 136 3.14 -6.87 11.33
N LEU A 137 2.20 -7.73 11.74
CA LEU A 137 0.78 -7.39 11.67
C LEU A 137 0.47 -6.27 12.65
N THR A 138 0.24 -5.06 12.15
CA THR A 138 -0.07 -3.88 12.95
C THR A 138 -1.54 -3.51 12.79
N ASP A 139 -2.25 -3.28 13.90
CA ASP A 139 -3.58 -2.67 13.86
C ASP A 139 -3.44 -1.19 13.45
N PHE A 140 -4.09 -0.79 12.36
CA PHE A 140 -4.06 0.59 11.89
C PHE A 140 -4.72 1.58 12.85
N ALA A 141 -5.47 1.10 13.85
CA ALA A 141 -5.97 1.93 14.93
C ALA A 141 -4.86 2.51 15.80
N LEU A 142 -3.72 1.79 15.89
CA LEU A 142 -2.56 2.19 16.70
C LEU A 142 -1.60 3.13 15.95
N ILE A 143 -1.81 3.37 14.66
CA ILE A 143 -0.97 4.29 13.88
C ILE A 143 -1.32 5.73 14.27
N GLU A 144 -0.34 6.42 14.84
CA GLU A 144 -0.44 7.82 15.28
C GLU A 144 -0.33 8.81 14.11
N LEU A 145 -1.24 8.68 13.15
CA LEU A 145 -1.40 9.62 12.04
C LEU A 145 -2.87 10.04 11.92
N PRO A 146 -3.14 11.32 11.57
CA PRO A 146 -4.50 11.78 11.30
C PRO A 146 -5.14 10.93 10.19
N ALA A 147 -6.14 10.14 10.55
CA ALA A 147 -6.85 9.31 9.59
C ALA A 147 -7.89 10.12 8.84
N VAL A 148 -7.77 10.15 7.50
CA VAL A 148 -8.81 10.66 6.61
C VAL A 148 -9.94 9.63 6.50
N VAL A 149 -9.58 8.34 6.33
CA VAL A 149 -10.52 7.23 6.29
C VAL A 149 -9.87 6.00 6.89
N ARG A 150 -10.59 5.26 7.73
CA ARG A 150 -10.25 3.90 8.16
C ARG A 150 -11.41 2.98 7.80
N ARG A 151 -11.12 1.83 7.20
CA ARG A 151 -12.11 0.81 6.83
C ARG A 151 -11.60 -0.59 7.15
N ARG A 152 -12.50 -1.47 7.58
CA ARG A 152 -12.25 -2.89 7.80
C ARG A 152 -13.17 -3.71 6.89
N PRO A 153 -12.87 -3.82 5.59
CA PRO A 153 -13.69 -4.61 4.67
C PRO A 153 -13.73 -6.07 5.10
N LEU A 154 -14.94 -6.60 5.31
CA LEU A 154 -15.18 -7.99 5.73
C LEU A 154 -14.46 -8.39 7.03
N PHE A 155 -14.03 -7.42 7.86
CA PHE A 155 -13.26 -7.62 9.10
C PHE A 155 -11.89 -8.32 8.95
N ILE A 156 -11.57 -8.85 7.77
CA ILE A 156 -10.35 -9.64 7.49
C ILE A 156 -9.19 -8.74 7.07
N HIS A 157 -9.47 -7.67 6.35
CA HIS A 157 -8.49 -6.68 5.89
C HIS A 157 -8.75 -5.32 6.53
N GLN A 158 -7.69 -4.55 6.65
CA GLN A 158 -7.76 -3.15 7.02
C GLN A 158 -7.22 -2.30 5.87
N VAL A 159 -7.87 -1.15 5.65
CA VAL A 159 -7.47 -0.15 4.67
C VAL A 159 -7.59 1.21 5.35
N ALA A 160 -6.54 2.00 5.29
CA ALA A 160 -6.59 3.35 5.83
C ALA A 160 -5.89 4.34 4.91
N LEU A 161 -6.48 5.52 4.83
CA LEU A 161 -5.89 6.70 4.23
C LEU A 161 -5.59 7.69 5.34
N PHE A 162 -4.31 7.99 5.50
CA PHE A 162 -3.81 8.93 6.49
C PHE A 162 -3.34 10.22 5.83
N ARG A 163 -3.31 11.31 6.60
CA ARG A 163 -2.60 12.52 6.25
C ARG A 163 -1.25 12.53 6.95
N ASN A 164 -0.20 12.81 6.19
CA ASN A 164 1.13 12.96 6.76
C ASN A 164 1.19 14.32 7.48
N GLY A 165 1.33 14.27 8.80
CA GLY A 165 1.41 15.47 9.65
C GLY A 165 2.80 16.08 9.63
#